data_08dd3c74b2496a036437eafe16358303
#
_entry.id   08dd3c74b2496a036437eafe16358303
#
_cell.length_a   1.000
_cell.length_b   1.000
_cell.length_c   1.000
_cell.angle_alpha   90.00
_cell.angle_beta   90.00
_cell.angle_gamma   90.00
#
_symmetry.space_group_name_H-M   'P 1'
#
loop_
_entity.id
_entity.type
_entity.pdbx_description
1 polymer ?
#
loop_
_entity_poly.entity_id
_entity_poly.type
_entity_poly.pdbx_seq_one_letter_code
_entity_poly.pdbx_strand_id
1 'polypeptide(L)'
;MKPTDFAKRLKNFLGDYLPAQKNVSPNTIKAYRDAFTLLLRYCRDHLMFSPEKVTLDTLNVPLILNFLNYLETESGCSTRTRNHRLSVMHAFFRYLQTEEAPTSMQGPTWK
;
A
#
# COMPACT_ATOMS: atom_id res chain seq x y z
N MET A 1 -12.40 -12.16 -14.15
CA MET A 1 -11.58 -12.56 -12.98
C MET A 1 -11.97 -11.73 -11.79
N LYS A 2 -12.16 -12.37 -10.65
CA LYS A 2 -12.51 -11.65 -9.44
C LYS A 2 -11.29 -10.88 -8.93
N PRO A 3 -11.45 -9.61 -8.54
CA PRO A 3 -10.35 -8.89 -7.91
C PRO A 3 -9.96 -9.56 -6.59
N THR A 4 -8.67 -9.46 -6.26
CA THR A 4 -8.21 -9.97 -4.97
C THR A 4 -8.76 -9.10 -3.86
N ASP A 5 -8.67 -9.60 -2.61
CA ASP A 5 -9.05 -8.82 -1.45
C ASP A 5 -8.24 -7.52 -1.36
N PHE A 6 -6.96 -7.58 -1.70
CA PHE A 6 -6.12 -6.38 -1.75
C PHE A 6 -6.65 -5.36 -2.75
N ALA A 7 -6.95 -5.79 -3.99
CA ALA A 7 -7.42 -4.88 -5.03
C ALA A 7 -8.72 -4.21 -4.62
N LYS A 8 -9.62 -4.99 -4.04
CA LYS A 8 -10.92 -4.49 -3.59
C LYS A 8 -10.77 -3.47 -2.47
N ARG A 9 -9.95 -3.79 -1.47
CA ARG A 9 -9.71 -2.87 -0.35
C ARG A 9 -8.98 -1.62 -0.79
N LEU A 10 -8.03 -1.76 -1.69
CA LEU A 10 -7.28 -0.61 -2.20
C LEU A 10 -8.21 0.34 -2.98
N LYS A 11 -9.10 -0.21 -3.80
CA LYS A 11 -10.07 0.60 -4.53
C LYS A 11 -10.95 1.39 -3.57
N ASN A 12 -11.42 0.76 -2.50
CA ASN A 12 -12.24 1.43 -1.50
C ASN A 12 -11.44 2.49 -0.74
N PHE A 13 -10.20 2.20 -0.42
CA PHE A 13 -9.33 3.14 0.29
C PHE A 13 -9.10 4.40 -0.54
N LEU A 14 -8.73 4.23 -1.80
CA LEU A 14 -8.40 5.37 -2.67
C LEU A 14 -9.63 6.11 -3.18
N GLY A 15 -10.73 5.39 -3.42
CA GLY A 15 -11.91 5.97 -4.04
C GLY A 15 -12.96 6.47 -3.08
N ASP A 16 -13.07 5.85 -1.90
CA ASP A 16 -14.14 6.17 -0.96
C ASP A 16 -13.61 6.72 0.36
N TYR A 17 -12.63 6.07 0.95
CA TYR A 17 -12.16 6.44 2.29
C TYR A 17 -11.37 7.75 2.27
N LEU A 18 -10.35 7.84 1.42
CA LEU A 18 -9.51 9.05 1.38
C LEU A 18 -10.27 10.29 0.97
N PRO A 19 -11.13 10.25 -0.07
CA PRO A 19 -11.88 11.46 -0.42
C PRO A 19 -12.81 11.96 0.67
N ALA A 20 -13.21 11.09 1.59
CA ALA A 20 -14.09 11.47 2.70
C ALA A 20 -13.32 12.12 3.85
N GLN A 21 -11.99 12.07 3.86
CA GLN A 21 -11.19 12.68 4.92
C GLN A 21 -11.06 14.18 4.69
N LYS A 22 -11.18 14.96 5.75
CA LYS A 22 -11.24 16.43 5.66
C LYS A 22 -9.96 17.06 5.11
N ASN A 23 -8.81 16.48 5.42
CA ASN A 23 -7.53 17.11 5.10
C ASN A 23 -6.79 16.43 3.97
N VAL A 24 -7.49 15.66 3.15
CA VAL A 24 -6.86 14.95 2.05
C VAL A 24 -7.23 15.62 0.73
N SER A 25 -6.23 16.23 0.10
CA SER A 25 -6.41 16.88 -1.20
C SER A 25 -6.39 15.88 -2.34
N PRO A 26 -6.89 16.26 -3.54
CA PRO A 26 -6.76 15.40 -4.72
C PRO A 26 -5.30 15.06 -5.04
N ASN A 27 -4.38 15.98 -4.80
CA ASN A 27 -2.96 15.72 -5.02
C ASN A 27 -2.43 14.64 -4.08
N THR A 28 -2.90 14.64 -2.84
CA THR A 28 -2.51 13.62 -1.86
C THR A 28 -3.01 12.25 -2.31
N ILE A 29 -4.25 12.17 -2.78
CA ILE A 29 -4.81 10.91 -3.27
C ILE A 29 -4.02 10.40 -4.47
N LYS A 30 -3.62 11.30 -5.36
CA LYS A 30 -2.79 10.93 -6.49
C LYS A 30 -1.44 10.37 -6.05
N ALA A 31 -0.82 11.00 -5.06
CA ALA A 31 0.46 10.53 -4.53
C ALA A 31 0.32 9.13 -3.91
N TYR A 32 -0.79 8.89 -3.20
CA TYR A 32 -1.05 7.56 -2.64
C TYR A 32 -1.23 6.52 -3.75
N ARG A 33 -2.00 6.87 -4.77
CA ARG A 33 -2.20 5.99 -5.92
C ARG A 33 -0.89 5.66 -6.60
N ASP A 34 -0.03 6.65 -6.77
CA ASP A 34 1.28 6.45 -7.41
C ASP A 34 2.14 5.50 -6.59
N ALA A 35 2.11 5.62 -5.26
CA ALA A 35 2.89 4.72 -4.40
C ALA A 35 2.47 3.28 -4.58
N PHE A 36 1.17 3.00 -4.63
CA PHE A 36 0.68 1.64 -4.83
C PHE A 36 0.94 1.14 -6.24
N THR A 37 0.90 2.03 -7.23
CA THR A 37 1.27 1.66 -8.59
C THR A 37 2.72 1.18 -8.65
N LEU A 38 3.62 1.89 -7.97
CA LEU A 38 5.02 1.48 -7.91
C LEU A 38 5.20 0.16 -7.17
N LEU A 39 4.45 -0.04 -6.10
CA LEU A 39 4.50 -1.30 -5.37
C LEU A 39 4.07 -2.47 -6.24
N LEU A 40 3.00 -2.31 -6.99
CA LEU A 40 2.51 -3.37 -7.87
C LEU A 40 3.49 -3.65 -9.01
N ARG A 41 4.13 -2.61 -9.54
CA ARG A 41 5.19 -2.79 -10.55
C ARG A 41 6.37 -3.56 -9.99
N TYR A 42 6.75 -3.26 -8.76
CA TYR A 42 7.84 -3.98 -8.10
C TYR A 42 7.49 -5.45 -7.95
N CYS A 43 6.27 -5.76 -7.51
CA CYS A 43 5.84 -7.15 -7.39
C CYS A 43 5.88 -7.87 -8.73
N ARG A 44 5.45 -7.20 -9.80
CA ARG A 44 5.44 -7.80 -11.13
C ARG A 44 6.86 -8.03 -11.65
N ASP A 45 7.72 -7.02 -11.54
CA ASP A 45 9.02 -7.02 -12.19
C ASP A 45 10.08 -7.78 -11.41
N HIS A 46 10.02 -7.79 -10.10
CA HIS A 46 11.06 -8.35 -9.25
C HIS A 46 10.63 -9.61 -8.50
N LEU A 47 9.34 -9.76 -8.22
CA LEU A 47 8.82 -10.90 -7.49
C LEU A 47 7.98 -11.84 -8.36
N MET A 48 7.80 -11.49 -9.62
CA MET A 48 7.08 -12.31 -10.59
C MET A 48 5.60 -12.53 -10.24
N PHE A 49 5.02 -11.64 -9.44
CA PHE A 49 3.60 -11.63 -9.15
C PHE A 49 2.88 -10.70 -10.10
N SER A 50 1.91 -11.19 -10.86
CA SER A 50 1.05 -10.28 -11.61
C SER A 50 0.18 -9.50 -10.62
N PRO A 51 -0.17 -8.23 -10.96
CA PRO A 51 -0.95 -7.40 -10.02
C PRO A 51 -2.25 -8.04 -9.56
N GLU A 52 -2.90 -8.78 -10.42
CA GLU A 52 -4.16 -9.44 -10.09
C GLU A 52 -4.02 -10.60 -9.10
N LYS A 53 -2.79 -11.02 -8.81
CA LYS A 53 -2.53 -12.09 -7.85
C LYS A 53 -2.03 -11.58 -6.52
N VAL A 54 -1.83 -10.28 -6.39
CA VAL A 54 -1.37 -9.70 -5.13
C VAL A 54 -2.54 -9.70 -4.14
N THR A 55 -2.34 -10.30 -2.98
CA THR A 55 -3.33 -10.35 -1.91
C THR A 55 -2.81 -9.61 -0.69
N LEU A 56 -3.68 -9.44 0.32
CA LEU A 56 -3.27 -8.81 1.57
C LEU A 56 -2.18 -9.62 2.26
N ASP A 57 -2.23 -10.94 2.18
CA ASP A 57 -1.21 -11.80 2.78
C ASP A 57 0.13 -11.66 2.07
N THR A 58 0.12 -11.37 0.78
CA THR A 58 1.35 -11.16 0.02
C THR A 58 2.11 -9.94 0.52
N LEU A 59 1.39 -8.92 0.95
CA LEU A 59 1.97 -7.65 1.37
C LEU A 59 2.37 -7.69 2.84
N ASN A 60 3.36 -8.50 3.16
CA ASN A 60 3.87 -8.60 4.53
C ASN A 60 5.00 -7.59 4.76
N VAL A 61 5.44 -7.48 6.01
CA VAL A 61 6.49 -6.52 6.39
C VAL A 61 7.76 -6.70 5.58
N PRO A 62 8.32 -7.91 5.45
CA PRO A 62 9.54 -8.09 4.67
C PRO A 62 9.40 -7.60 3.23
N LEU A 63 8.27 -7.88 2.58
CA LEU A 63 8.08 -7.43 1.20
C LEU A 63 8.07 -5.91 1.10
N ILE A 64 7.36 -5.24 2.00
CA ILE A 64 7.30 -3.78 1.99
C ILE A 64 8.66 -3.17 2.25
N LEU A 65 9.42 -3.71 3.21
CA LEU A 65 10.76 -3.20 3.49
C LEU A 65 11.69 -3.39 2.31
N ASN A 66 11.60 -4.52 1.62
CA ASN A 66 12.40 -4.76 0.43
C ASN A 66 12.02 -3.81 -0.71
N PHE A 67 10.75 -3.52 -0.86
CA PHE A 67 10.28 -2.55 -1.83
C PHE A 67 10.85 -1.15 -1.55
N LEU A 68 10.80 -0.72 -0.30
CA LEU A 68 11.32 0.60 0.07
C LEU A 68 12.84 0.67 -0.14
N ASN A 69 13.55 -0.41 0.18
CA ASN A 69 14.97 -0.48 -0.05
C ASN A 69 15.29 -0.42 -1.54
N TYR A 70 14.50 -1.10 -2.36
CA TYR A 70 14.62 -1.05 -3.82
C TYR A 70 14.47 0.40 -4.31
N LEU A 71 13.50 1.13 -3.78
CA LEU A 71 13.29 2.51 -4.21
C LEU A 71 14.50 3.38 -3.92
N GLU A 72 15.15 3.19 -2.78
CA GLU A 72 16.34 3.96 -2.45
C GLU A 72 17.54 3.57 -3.31
N THR A 73 17.77 2.29 -3.49
CA THR A 73 19.00 1.81 -4.12
C THR A 73 18.93 1.75 -5.64
N GLU A 74 17.80 1.32 -6.18
CA GLU A 74 17.68 1.12 -7.63
C GLU A 74 16.98 2.26 -8.34
N SER A 75 15.98 2.85 -7.72
CA SER A 75 15.25 3.96 -8.32
C SER A 75 15.81 5.31 -7.94
N GLY A 76 16.73 5.35 -6.99
CA GLY A 76 17.38 6.59 -6.60
C GLY A 76 16.48 7.58 -5.88
N CYS A 77 15.40 7.14 -5.27
CA CYS A 77 14.54 8.07 -4.55
C CYS A 77 15.23 8.51 -3.25
N SER A 78 14.91 9.73 -2.82
CA SER A 78 15.46 10.27 -1.59
C SER A 78 14.89 9.55 -0.37
N THR A 79 15.59 9.67 0.76
CA THR A 79 15.09 9.13 2.02
C THR A 79 13.75 9.73 2.38
N ARG A 80 13.55 11.00 2.09
CA ARG A 80 12.28 11.69 2.35
C ARG A 80 11.14 11.06 1.55
N THR A 81 11.37 10.79 0.27
CA THR A 81 10.37 10.15 -0.58
C THR A 81 10.08 8.73 -0.12
N ARG A 82 11.14 8.00 0.24
CA ARG A 82 10.98 6.66 0.79
C ARG A 82 10.11 6.66 2.03
N ASN A 83 10.37 7.59 2.96
CA ASN A 83 9.60 7.68 4.20
C ASN A 83 8.16 8.09 3.93
N HIS A 84 7.93 8.94 2.93
CA HIS A 84 6.57 9.28 2.53
C HIS A 84 5.81 8.03 2.05
N ARG A 85 6.45 7.21 1.24
CA ARG A 85 5.82 6.00 0.75
C ARG A 85 5.55 5.00 1.86
N LEU A 86 6.44 4.93 2.84
CA LEU A 86 6.19 4.13 4.04
C LEU A 86 4.95 4.62 4.77
N SER A 87 4.80 5.93 4.91
CA SER A 87 3.61 6.52 5.55
C SER A 87 2.34 6.14 4.81
N VAL A 88 2.39 6.11 3.48
CA VAL A 88 1.24 5.70 2.66
C VAL A 88 0.86 4.24 2.96
N MET A 89 1.86 3.37 3.05
CA MET A 89 1.59 1.96 3.36
C MET A 89 0.98 1.82 4.76
N HIS A 90 1.52 2.56 5.74
CA HIS A 90 0.97 2.54 7.10
C HIS A 90 -0.48 3.01 7.12
N ALA A 91 -0.79 4.06 6.37
CA ALA A 91 -2.16 4.59 6.32
C ALA A 91 -3.12 3.53 5.78
N PHE A 92 -2.71 2.80 4.75
CA PHE A 92 -3.53 1.75 4.18
C PHE A 92 -3.74 0.61 5.18
N PHE A 93 -2.69 0.15 5.84
CA PHE A 93 -2.83 -0.93 6.80
C PHE A 93 -3.64 -0.51 8.02
N ARG A 94 -3.54 0.74 8.44
CA ARG A 94 -4.39 1.27 9.49
C ARG A 94 -5.86 1.28 9.07
N TYR A 95 -6.13 1.66 7.82
CA TYR A 95 -7.47 1.58 7.27
C TYR A 95 -8.02 0.16 7.32
N LEU A 96 -7.20 -0.81 6.94
CA LEU A 96 -7.61 -2.22 6.99
C LEU A 96 -7.97 -2.66 8.40
N GLN A 97 -7.20 -2.23 9.39
CA GLN A 97 -7.49 -2.55 10.78
C GLN A 97 -8.83 -1.96 11.22
N THR A 98 -9.13 -0.75 10.77
CA THR A 98 -10.41 -0.11 11.08
C THR A 98 -11.58 -0.90 10.48
N GLU A 99 -11.43 -1.34 9.23
CA GLU A 99 -12.50 -2.08 8.56
C GLU A 99 -12.75 -3.45 9.16
N GLU A 100 -11.72 -4.05 9.74
CA GLU A 100 -11.81 -5.40 10.29
C GLU A 100 -11.61 -5.41 11.81
N ALA A 101 -11.85 -4.27 12.46
CA ALA A 101 -11.56 -4.11 13.88
C ALA A 101 -12.11 -5.22 14.77
N PRO A 102 -13.35 -5.71 14.58
CA PRO A 102 -13.88 -6.73 15.47
C PRO A 102 -13.10 -8.04 15.47
N THR A 103 -12.35 -8.32 14.40
CA THR A 103 -11.64 -9.58 14.26
C THR A 103 -10.14 -9.41 14.20
N SER A 104 -9.65 -8.20 14.33
CA SER A 104 -8.27 -7.90 13.99
C SER A 104 -7.33 -7.90 15.19
N MET A 105 -7.55 -8.77 16.14
CA MET A 105 -6.60 -8.94 17.24
C MET A 105 -5.22 -9.34 16.73
N GLN A 106 -5.15 -9.77 15.50
CA GLN A 106 -3.93 -10.22 14.87
C GLN A 106 -3.49 -9.33 13.73
N GLY A 107 -3.83 -8.05 13.81
CA GLY A 107 -3.40 -7.12 12.79
C GLY A 107 -1.89 -7.11 12.64
N PRO A 108 -1.37 -6.63 11.50
CA PRO A 108 0.07 -6.57 11.28
C PRO A 108 0.77 -5.76 12.36
N THR A 109 1.98 -6.19 12.71
CA THR A 109 2.77 -5.51 13.74
C THR A 109 3.53 -4.32 13.14
N TRP A 110 2.81 -3.47 12.45
CA TRP A 110 3.40 -2.33 11.73
C TRP A 110 3.69 -1.13 12.62
N LYS A 111 3.37 -1.21 13.85
CA LYS A 111 3.51 -0.10 14.77
C LYS A 111 4.96 0.26 15.03
#